data_84082c9ba42de67fa9c18a4e6e620fe9
#
_entry.id   84082c9ba42de67fa9c18a4e6e620fe9
#
_cell.length_a   1.000
_cell.length_b   1.000
_cell.length_c   1.000
_cell.angle_alpha   90.00
_cell.angle_beta   90.00
_cell.angle_gamma   90.00
#
_symmetry.space_group_name_H-M   'P 1'
#
loop_
_entity.id
_entity.type
_entity.pdbx_description
1 polymer ?
#
loop_
_entity_poly.entity_id
_entity_poly.type
_entity_poly.pdbx_seq_one_letter_code
_entity_poly.pdbx_strand_id
1 'polypeptide(L)'
;MFIMTIALIVLFLVLICVGRYPISPFRAFEIIGRSFIGKTDGMDVYESSVILSIRLPRILMGILVGAGLSVSGAIYQAVFGNPLVSPDILGVSSGAGFGAALAILLSCGMAATQV
;
A
#
# COMPACT_ATOMS: atom_id res chain seq x y z
N MET A 1 -13.99 2.19 -18.20
CA MET A 1 -13.78 2.78 -16.86
C MET A 1 -14.48 1.98 -15.77
N PHE A 2 -15.77 1.70 -15.86
CA PHE A 2 -16.55 0.97 -14.85
C PHE A 2 -15.94 -0.41 -14.46
N ILE A 3 -15.55 -1.19 -15.45
CA ILE A 3 -14.97 -2.54 -15.23
C ILE A 3 -13.64 -2.44 -14.44
N MET A 4 -12.80 -1.49 -14.76
CA MET A 4 -11.53 -1.28 -14.05
C MET A 4 -11.74 -0.84 -12.58
N THR A 5 -12.73 0.01 -12.34
CA THR A 5 -13.07 0.43 -10.97
C THR A 5 -13.61 -0.74 -10.15
N ILE A 6 -14.50 -1.55 -10.74
CA ILE A 6 -15.02 -2.75 -10.09
C ILE A 6 -13.88 -3.75 -9.81
N ALA A 7 -12.98 -3.97 -10.77
CA ALA A 7 -11.83 -4.86 -10.60
C ALA A 7 -10.92 -4.39 -9.46
N LEU A 8 -10.67 -3.09 -9.32
CA LEU A 8 -9.89 -2.50 -8.24
C LEU A 8 -10.56 -2.72 -6.87
N ILE A 9 -11.87 -2.52 -6.78
CA ILE A 9 -12.64 -2.74 -5.55
C ILE A 9 -12.60 -4.22 -5.16
N VAL A 10 -12.84 -5.11 -6.12
CA VAL A 10 -12.78 -6.56 -5.88
C VAL A 10 -11.38 -6.98 -5.44
N LEU A 11 -10.33 -6.48 -6.10
CA LEU A 11 -8.95 -6.76 -5.73
C LEU A 11 -8.63 -6.28 -4.31
N PHE A 12 -9.08 -5.08 -3.95
CA PHE A 12 -8.93 -4.53 -2.60
C PHE A 12 -9.57 -5.45 -1.55
N LEU A 13 -10.81 -5.90 -1.79
CA LEU A 13 -11.54 -6.79 -0.91
C LEU A 13 -10.85 -8.16 -0.77
N VAL A 14 -10.37 -8.71 -1.88
CA VAL A 14 -9.63 -9.97 -1.89
C VAL A 14 -8.34 -9.84 -1.09
N LEU A 15 -7.58 -8.76 -1.28
CA LEU A 15 -6.31 -8.54 -0.57
C LEU A 15 -6.47 -8.36 0.94
N ILE A 16 -7.58 -7.77 1.39
CA ILE A 16 -7.89 -7.69 2.82
C ILE A 16 -8.18 -9.07 3.41
N CYS A 17 -8.87 -9.94 2.66
CA CYS A 17 -9.31 -11.26 3.13
C CYS A 17 -8.22 -12.33 3.00
N VAL A 18 -7.45 -12.31 1.91
CA VAL A 18 -6.41 -13.29 1.60
C VAL A 18 -5.09 -12.89 2.27
N GLY A 19 -4.65 -13.68 3.23
CA GLY A 19 -3.37 -13.46 3.91
C GLY A 19 -3.02 -14.68 4.75
N ARG A 20 -1.84 -14.67 5.38
CA ARG A 20 -1.32 -15.76 6.24
C ARG A 20 -2.27 -16.16 7.37
N TYR A 21 -3.16 -15.25 7.76
CA TYR A 21 -4.26 -15.50 8.68
C TYR A 21 -5.57 -15.27 7.93
N PRO A 22 -6.37 -16.33 7.68
CA PRO A 22 -7.67 -16.18 7.03
C PRO A 22 -8.62 -15.45 7.97
N ILE A 23 -8.91 -14.20 7.63
CA ILE A 23 -9.91 -13.39 8.35
C ILE A 23 -11.14 -13.31 7.46
N SER A 24 -12.30 -13.63 8.04
CA SER A 24 -13.57 -13.52 7.31
C SER A 24 -13.77 -12.08 6.78
N PRO A 25 -14.24 -11.90 5.52
CA PRO A 25 -14.50 -10.58 4.95
C PRO A 25 -15.40 -9.72 5.85
N PHE A 26 -16.39 -10.35 6.47
CA PHE A 26 -17.33 -9.68 7.36
C PHE A 26 -16.64 -9.12 8.63
N ARG A 27 -15.72 -9.89 9.22
CA ARG A 27 -14.89 -9.46 10.36
C ARG A 27 -13.95 -8.33 9.98
N ALA A 28 -13.35 -8.38 8.79
CA ALA A 28 -12.45 -7.32 8.33
C ALA A 28 -13.19 -5.98 8.19
N PHE A 29 -14.39 -5.98 7.61
CA PHE A 29 -15.23 -4.78 7.53
C PHE A 29 -15.69 -4.28 8.89
N GLU A 30 -16.05 -5.17 9.80
CA GLU A 30 -16.44 -4.83 11.17
C GLU A 30 -15.28 -4.13 11.90
N ILE A 31 -14.06 -4.66 11.81
CA ILE A 31 -12.87 -4.10 12.45
C ILE A 31 -12.56 -2.71 11.88
N ILE A 32 -12.56 -2.56 10.56
CA ILE A 32 -12.31 -1.26 9.92
C ILE A 32 -13.40 -0.26 10.31
N GLY A 33 -14.67 -0.63 10.24
CA GLY A 33 -15.79 0.24 10.59
C GLY A 33 -15.78 0.68 12.05
N ARG A 34 -15.52 -0.25 12.99
CA ARG A 34 -15.44 0.06 14.44
C ARG A 34 -14.22 0.92 14.77
N SER A 35 -13.10 0.72 14.08
CA SER A 35 -11.91 1.55 14.26
C SER A 35 -12.15 3.00 13.87
N PHE A 36 -12.94 3.26 12.82
CA PHE A 36 -13.33 4.62 12.44
C PHE A 36 -14.26 5.30 13.47
N ILE A 37 -15.03 4.51 14.23
CA ILE A 37 -15.96 5.02 15.25
C ILE A 37 -15.29 5.10 16.63
N GLY A 38 -14.01 4.68 16.74
CA GLY A 38 -13.27 4.70 18.01
C GLY A 38 -13.73 3.67 19.05
N LYS A 39 -14.56 2.70 18.67
CA LYS A 39 -15.03 1.61 19.54
C LYS A 39 -14.20 0.35 19.30
N THR A 40 -13.09 0.25 20.01
CA THR A 40 -12.19 -0.93 19.96
C THR A 40 -12.47 -1.95 21.07
N ASP A 41 -13.44 -1.67 21.94
CA ASP A 41 -13.77 -2.57 23.04
C ASP A 41 -14.41 -3.87 22.54
N GLY A 42 -13.79 -5.02 22.92
CA GLY A 42 -14.29 -6.36 22.61
C GLY A 42 -13.81 -6.95 21.28
N MET A 43 -12.85 -6.34 20.60
CA MET A 43 -12.18 -6.93 19.43
C MET A 43 -10.93 -7.74 19.84
N ASP A 44 -10.70 -8.86 19.14
CA ASP A 44 -9.44 -9.58 19.29
C ASP A 44 -8.29 -8.66 18.92
N VAL A 45 -7.47 -8.30 19.89
CA VAL A 45 -6.33 -7.37 19.76
C VAL A 45 -5.40 -7.81 18.63
N TYR A 46 -5.28 -9.11 18.43
CA TYR A 46 -4.43 -9.68 17.38
C TYR A 46 -5.00 -9.45 15.97
N GLU A 47 -6.29 -9.74 15.74
CA GLU A 47 -6.94 -9.54 14.44
C GLU A 47 -6.96 -8.06 14.04
N SER A 48 -7.28 -7.19 15.00
CA SER A 48 -7.29 -5.74 14.78
C SER A 48 -5.90 -5.19 14.43
N SER A 49 -4.85 -5.64 15.12
CA SER A 49 -3.48 -5.25 14.83
C SER A 49 -3.03 -5.72 13.45
N VAL A 50 -3.36 -6.95 13.04
CA VAL A 50 -3.00 -7.46 11.72
C VAL A 50 -3.67 -6.66 10.61
N ILE A 51 -4.95 -6.31 10.76
CA ILE A 51 -5.69 -5.55 9.76
C ILE A 51 -5.22 -4.11 9.71
N LEU A 52 -5.20 -3.42 10.86
CA LEU A 52 -4.98 -1.97 10.90
C LEU A 52 -3.50 -1.59 10.77
N SER A 53 -2.59 -2.38 11.38
CA SER A 53 -1.17 -2.01 11.42
C SER A 53 -0.33 -2.66 10.32
N ILE A 54 -0.82 -3.75 9.69
CA ILE A 54 -0.05 -4.46 8.68
C ILE A 54 -0.74 -4.43 7.32
N ARG A 55 -1.99 -4.90 7.23
CA ARG A 55 -2.66 -5.08 5.93
C ARG A 55 -3.11 -3.76 5.32
N LEU A 56 -3.84 -2.97 6.07
CA LEU A 56 -4.40 -1.71 5.59
C LEU A 56 -3.32 -0.74 5.10
N PRO A 57 -2.25 -0.44 5.85
CA PRO A 57 -1.20 0.45 5.37
C PRO A 57 -0.51 -0.10 4.11
N ARG A 58 -0.26 -1.41 4.05
CA ARG A 58 0.39 -2.04 2.90
C ARG A 58 -0.46 -1.92 1.62
N ILE A 59 -1.77 -2.13 1.73
CA ILE A 59 -2.68 -2.01 0.59
C ILE A 59 -2.79 -0.56 0.14
N LEU A 60 -2.92 0.38 1.08
CA LEU A 60 -2.97 1.82 0.78
C LEU A 60 -1.69 2.31 0.09
N MET A 61 -0.53 1.89 0.58
CA MET A 61 0.74 2.21 -0.06
C MET A 61 0.82 1.64 -1.48
N GLY A 62 0.36 0.40 -1.71
CA GLY A 62 0.31 -0.19 -3.04
C GLY A 62 -0.58 0.60 -4.01
N ILE A 63 -1.74 1.06 -3.55
CA ILE A 63 -2.65 1.91 -4.33
C ILE A 63 -2.00 3.25 -4.66
N LEU A 64 -1.40 3.92 -3.68
CA LEU A 64 -0.74 5.21 -3.86
C LEU A 64 0.44 5.13 -4.84
N VAL A 65 1.28 4.11 -4.69
CA VAL A 65 2.41 3.86 -5.60
C VAL A 65 1.91 3.59 -7.03
N GLY A 66 0.91 2.71 -7.18
CA GLY A 66 0.33 2.40 -8.49
C GLY A 66 -0.31 3.62 -9.16
N ALA A 67 -1.05 4.43 -8.41
CA ALA A 67 -1.64 5.67 -8.89
C ALA A 67 -0.55 6.68 -9.31
N GLY A 68 0.48 6.85 -8.48
CA GLY A 68 1.60 7.75 -8.77
C GLY A 68 2.36 7.36 -10.04
N LEU A 69 2.67 6.07 -10.19
CA LEU A 69 3.33 5.55 -11.40
C LEU A 69 2.45 5.70 -12.65
N SER A 70 1.14 5.50 -12.52
CA SER A 70 0.21 5.66 -13.65
C SER A 70 0.14 7.10 -14.13
N VAL A 71 0.02 8.06 -13.20
CA VAL A 71 -0.03 9.49 -13.52
C VAL A 71 1.31 9.96 -14.10
N SER A 72 2.43 9.60 -13.48
CA SER A 72 3.75 9.97 -13.99
C SER A 72 4.02 9.37 -15.37
N GLY A 73 3.62 8.12 -15.60
CA GLY A 73 3.72 7.48 -16.90
C GLY A 73 2.94 8.23 -17.98
N ALA A 74 1.70 8.61 -17.70
CA ALA A 74 0.87 9.39 -18.63
C ALA A 74 1.49 10.76 -18.95
N ILE A 75 2.04 11.44 -17.94
CA ILE A 75 2.72 12.74 -18.14
C ILE A 75 3.97 12.59 -19.01
N TYR A 76 4.81 11.58 -18.73
CA TYR A 76 6.01 11.35 -19.53
C TYR A 76 5.70 11.03 -20.98
N GLN A 77 4.71 10.18 -21.24
CA GLN A 77 4.27 9.88 -22.60
C GLN A 77 3.77 11.13 -23.33
N ALA A 78 3.04 12.00 -22.64
CA ALA A 78 2.55 13.26 -23.21
C ALA A 78 3.70 14.25 -23.50
N VAL A 79 4.64 14.42 -22.57
CA VAL A 79 5.75 15.38 -22.70
C VAL A 79 6.74 14.94 -23.78
N PHE A 80 7.06 13.66 -23.85
CA PHE A 80 8.00 13.14 -24.82
C PHE A 80 7.37 12.77 -26.17
N GLY A 81 6.03 12.82 -26.28
CA GLY A 81 5.30 12.44 -27.48
C GLY A 81 5.54 10.97 -27.90
N ASN A 82 5.97 10.13 -26.99
CA ASN A 82 6.37 8.76 -27.25
C ASN A 82 5.71 7.78 -26.27
N PRO A 83 4.87 6.85 -26.74
CA PRO A 83 4.19 5.90 -25.87
C PRO A 83 5.10 4.84 -25.24
N LEU A 84 6.37 4.73 -25.67
CA LEU A 84 7.34 3.78 -25.12
C LEU A 84 8.05 4.32 -23.87
N VAL A 85 7.88 5.58 -23.54
CA VAL A 85 8.49 6.18 -22.35
C VAL A 85 7.74 5.73 -21.10
N SER A 86 8.48 5.23 -20.11
CA SER A 86 7.96 4.83 -18.81
C SER A 86 8.79 5.45 -17.67
N PRO A 87 8.23 5.57 -16.46
CA PRO A 87 8.97 6.03 -15.29
C PRO A 87 10.23 5.20 -15.00
N ASP A 88 10.20 3.91 -15.32
CA ASP A 88 11.32 2.98 -15.09
C ASP A 88 12.52 3.31 -15.95
N ILE A 89 12.30 3.67 -17.23
CA ILE A 89 13.39 4.06 -18.15
C ILE A 89 14.10 5.32 -17.65
N LEU A 90 13.38 6.22 -16.96
CA LEU A 90 13.93 7.44 -16.39
C LEU A 90 14.55 7.22 -14.99
N GLY A 91 14.61 5.99 -14.52
CA GLY A 91 15.31 5.64 -13.29
C GLY A 91 14.51 5.90 -12.01
N VAL A 92 13.20 6.13 -12.09
CA VAL A 92 12.35 6.38 -10.92
C VAL A 92 12.39 5.20 -9.95
N SER A 93 12.25 3.98 -10.44
CA SER A 93 12.31 2.77 -9.60
C SER A 93 13.69 2.57 -8.97
N SER A 94 14.76 2.82 -9.73
CA SER A 94 16.13 2.74 -9.22
C SER A 94 16.41 3.78 -8.15
N GLY A 95 15.94 5.02 -8.35
CA GLY A 95 16.03 6.10 -7.36
C GLY A 95 15.24 5.79 -6.09
N ALA A 96 14.04 5.25 -6.22
CA ALA A 96 13.21 4.83 -5.09
C ALA A 96 13.89 3.69 -4.30
N GLY A 97 14.46 2.70 -4.99
CA GLY A 97 15.21 1.60 -4.38
C GLY A 97 16.44 2.08 -3.63
N PHE A 98 17.21 2.99 -4.22
CA PHE A 98 18.35 3.63 -3.55
C PHE A 98 17.92 4.42 -2.32
N GLY A 99 16.88 5.23 -2.43
CA GLY A 99 16.33 5.99 -1.30
C GLY A 99 15.84 5.10 -0.17
N ALA A 100 15.17 4.00 -0.48
CA ALA A 100 14.73 3.03 0.52
C ALA A 100 15.91 2.36 1.23
N ALA A 101 16.94 1.95 0.49
CA ALA A 101 18.16 1.36 1.05
C ALA A 101 18.87 2.35 1.98
N LEU A 102 18.98 3.61 1.56
CA LEU A 102 19.57 4.67 2.36
C LEU A 102 18.80 4.92 3.66
N ALA A 103 17.46 4.96 3.57
CA ALA A 103 16.60 5.15 4.73
C ALA A 103 16.76 4.01 5.75
N ILE A 104 16.85 2.76 5.28
CA ILE A 104 17.08 1.60 6.16
C ILE A 104 18.44 1.68 6.83
N LEU A 105 19.49 2.03 6.09
CA LEU A 105 20.84 2.19 6.65
C LEU A 105 20.90 3.29 7.73
N LEU A 106 20.27 4.42 7.47
CA LEU A 106 20.22 5.52 8.44
C LEU A 106 19.36 5.17 9.66
N SER A 107 18.25 4.45 9.47
CA SER A 107 17.40 3.98 10.59
C SER A 107 18.12 2.95 11.45
N CYS A 108 18.86 2.02 10.85
CA CYS A 108 19.69 1.07 11.60
C CYS A 108 20.81 1.77 12.37
N GLY A 109 21.41 2.83 11.81
CA GLY A 109 22.41 3.64 12.49
C GLY A 109 21.87 4.35 13.74
N MET A 110 20.64 4.85 13.70
CA MET A 110 19.99 5.48 14.85
C MET A 110 19.54 4.47 15.91
N ALA A 111 19.10 3.28 15.53
CA ALA A 111 18.72 2.22 16.48
C ALA A 111 19.93 1.65 17.23
N ALA A 112 21.12 1.63 16.63
CA ALA A 112 22.36 1.18 17.26
C ALA A 112 22.91 2.16 18.31
N THR A 113 22.46 3.41 18.32
CA THR A 113 22.87 4.43 19.30
C THR A 113 21.98 4.49 20.55
N GLN A 114 20.94 3.63 20.63
CA GLN A 114 20.05 3.56 21.80
C GLN A 114 20.29 2.34 22.71
N VAL A 115 21.46 1.69 22.63
CA VAL A 115 21.89 0.64 23.57
C VAL A 115 22.89 1.22 24.58
#